data_34068aa4d22a3d9fdce4dc01d693c48d
#
_entry.id   34068aa4d22a3d9fdce4dc01d693c48d
#
_cell.length_a   1.000
_cell.length_b   1.000
_cell.length_c   1.000
_cell.angle_alpha   90.00
_cell.angle_beta   90.00
_cell.angle_gamma   90.00
#
_symmetry.space_group_name_H-M   'P 1'
#
loop_
_entity.id
_entity.type
_entity.pdbx_description
1 polymer ?
#
loop_
_entity_poly.entity_id
_entity_poly.type
_entity_poly.pdbx_seq_one_letter_code
_entity_poly.pdbx_strand_id
1 'polypeptide(L)'
;KGIARRKSTPEQKEVLLSRIEATTNYQALTECDLIIEAVFEDPKIKAEVTKQVEAVIGPDTIFASNTSTLPITELAKASTRPDKFIGIHFFSPVEKMALVEIIKGAETGNPAVAKALDFVRQIRKTPIVVNDARFFYANRCIIPYINEGLRMVQEGVEPALIENAAKLMGMP
;
A
#
# COMPACT_ATOMS: atom_id res chain seq x y z
N LYS A 1 10.48 -19.70 -6.72
CA LYS A 1 9.12 -20.31 -6.94
C LYS A 1 8.75 -20.35 -8.43
N GLY A 2 8.89 -19.26 -9.21
CA GLY A 2 8.54 -19.21 -10.65
C GLY A 2 9.29 -20.26 -11.48
N ILE A 3 10.59 -20.36 -11.34
CA ILE A 3 11.43 -21.33 -12.05
C ILE A 3 11.03 -22.77 -11.69
N ALA A 4 10.90 -23.08 -10.39
CA ALA A 4 10.48 -24.41 -9.94
C ALA A 4 9.09 -24.83 -10.46
N ARG A 5 8.22 -23.86 -10.77
CA ARG A 5 6.90 -24.08 -11.36
C ARG A 5 6.88 -23.95 -12.89
N ARG A 6 8.04 -23.87 -13.54
CA ARG A 6 8.21 -23.67 -14.99
C ARG A 6 7.46 -22.45 -15.57
N LYS A 7 7.23 -21.40 -14.75
CA LYS A 7 6.59 -20.15 -15.16
C LYS A 7 7.57 -19.08 -15.58
N SER A 8 8.88 -19.29 -15.35
CA SER A 8 9.96 -18.38 -15.70
C SER A 8 11.23 -19.15 -15.95
N THR A 9 12.09 -18.67 -16.86
CA THR A 9 13.41 -19.24 -17.10
C THR A 9 14.46 -18.59 -16.19
N PRO A 10 15.66 -19.21 -16.00
CA PRO A 10 16.78 -18.59 -15.28
C PRO A 10 17.17 -17.24 -15.89
N GLU A 11 17.21 -17.13 -17.22
CA GLU A 11 17.55 -15.91 -17.95
C GLU A 11 16.54 -14.78 -17.66
N GLN A 12 15.24 -15.09 -17.66
CA GLN A 12 14.18 -14.14 -17.31
C GLN A 12 14.33 -13.63 -15.87
N LYS A 13 14.76 -14.50 -14.95
CA LYS A 13 15.05 -14.11 -13.56
C LYS A 13 16.21 -13.11 -13.51
N GLU A 14 17.32 -13.42 -14.22
CA GLU A 14 18.50 -12.53 -14.26
C GLU A 14 18.12 -11.14 -14.80
N VAL A 15 17.38 -11.07 -15.91
CA VAL A 15 16.90 -9.81 -16.49
C VAL A 15 16.00 -9.04 -15.53
N LEU A 16 15.14 -9.72 -14.76
CA LEU A 16 14.30 -9.07 -13.75
C LEU A 16 15.13 -8.52 -12.59
N LEU A 17 16.07 -9.30 -12.08
CA LEU A 17 16.89 -8.91 -10.94
C LEU A 17 17.86 -7.77 -11.30
N SER A 18 18.36 -7.72 -12.54
CA SER A 18 19.24 -6.63 -12.99
C SER A 18 18.54 -5.26 -13.06
N ARG A 19 17.20 -5.22 -12.98
CA ARG A 19 16.40 -3.97 -12.91
C ARG A 19 16.16 -3.48 -11.49
N ILE A 20 16.61 -4.22 -10.49
CA ILE A 20 16.41 -3.91 -9.07
C ILE A 20 17.77 -3.58 -8.47
N GLU A 21 17.91 -2.35 -8.02
CA GLU A 21 19.08 -1.90 -7.26
C GLU A 21 18.73 -1.88 -5.76
N ALA A 22 19.44 -2.70 -4.96
CA ALA A 22 19.30 -2.68 -3.51
C ALA A 22 20.38 -1.76 -2.92
N THR A 23 19.98 -0.70 -2.25
CA THR A 23 20.90 0.31 -1.70
C THR A 23 20.39 0.86 -0.38
N THR A 24 21.32 1.31 0.47
CA THR A 24 21.03 2.10 1.68
C THR A 24 21.26 3.59 1.46
N ASN A 25 21.69 3.99 0.26
CA ASN A 25 22.00 5.37 -0.07
C ASN A 25 20.78 6.07 -0.69
N TYR A 26 20.19 7.01 0.02
CA TYR A 26 19.05 7.80 -0.48
C TYR A 26 19.35 8.61 -1.74
N GLN A 27 20.61 8.94 -2.04
CA GLN A 27 20.98 9.63 -3.29
C GLN A 27 20.58 8.84 -4.54
N ALA A 28 20.47 7.53 -4.45
CA ALA A 28 19.99 6.70 -5.56
C ALA A 28 18.51 6.97 -5.92
N LEU A 29 17.76 7.68 -5.08
CA LEU A 29 16.35 8.03 -5.31
C LEU A 29 16.16 9.30 -6.15
N THR A 30 17.22 10.04 -6.47
CA THR A 30 17.18 11.37 -7.13
C THR A 30 16.40 11.33 -8.45
N GLU A 31 16.56 10.26 -9.23
CA GLU A 31 15.94 10.08 -10.55
C GLU A 31 14.57 9.37 -10.50
N CYS A 32 14.06 9.08 -9.29
CA CYS A 32 12.80 8.36 -9.16
C CYS A 32 11.60 9.27 -9.39
N ASP A 33 10.62 8.80 -10.15
CA ASP A 33 9.33 9.49 -10.38
C ASP A 33 8.31 9.27 -9.25
N LEU A 34 8.44 8.16 -8.53
CA LEU A 34 7.55 7.74 -7.46
C LEU A 34 8.33 7.04 -6.38
N ILE A 35 8.13 7.45 -5.15
CA ILE A 35 8.63 6.78 -3.95
C ILE A 35 7.47 6.12 -3.23
N ILE A 36 7.66 4.89 -2.77
CA ILE A 36 6.67 4.21 -1.91
C ILE A 36 7.37 3.81 -0.63
N GLU A 37 7.08 4.53 0.44
CA GLU A 37 7.58 4.26 1.78
C GLU A 37 6.79 3.10 2.40
N ALA A 38 7.50 2.13 2.96
CA ALA A 38 6.91 0.95 3.62
C ALA A 38 7.71 0.58 4.90
N VAL A 39 8.15 1.58 5.65
CA VAL A 39 8.85 1.41 6.93
C VAL A 39 7.86 1.08 8.06
N PHE A 40 8.37 0.91 9.28
CA PHE A 40 7.54 0.62 10.45
C PHE A 40 6.37 1.59 10.59
N GLU A 41 5.23 1.08 11.08
CA GLU A 41 3.97 1.82 11.26
C GLU A 41 4.06 2.77 12.49
N ASP A 42 5.07 3.63 12.47
CA ASP A 42 5.34 4.64 13.50
C ASP A 42 5.40 6.03 12.86
N PRO A 43 4.57 7.00 13.31
CA PRO A 43 4.53 8.33 12.71
C PRO A 43 5.88 9.09 12.74
N LYS A 44 6.71 8.88 13.78
CA LYS A 44 8.00 9.56 13.91
C LYS A 44 9.00 9.00 12.90
N ILE A 45 9.06 7.66 12.77
CA ILE A 45 9.92 6.99 11.78
C ILE A 45 9.52 7.40 10.37
N LYS A 46 8.22 7.40 10.05
CA LYS A 46 7.72 7.83 8.75
C LYS A 46 8.03 9.30 8.46
N ALA A 47 7.88 10.18 9.45
CA ALA A 47 8.21 11.60 9.31
C ALA A 47 9.71 11.82 9.05
N GLU A 48 10.58 11.08 9.71
CA GLU A 48 12.03 11.16 9.50
C GLU A 48 12.41 10.68 8.09
N VAL A 49 11.87 9.53 7.66
CA VAL A 49 12.09 9.01 6.31
C VAL A 49 11.57 9.96 5.24
N THR A 50 10.39 10.55 5.45
CA THR A 50 9.83 11.56 4.53
C THR A 50 10.81 12.71 4.33
N LYS A 51 11.34 13.30 5.40
CA LYS A 51 12.29 14.41 5.34
C LYS A 51 13.60 14.02 4.64
N GLN A 52 14.16 12.84 4.97
CA GLN A 52 15.41 12.37 4.37
C GLN A 52 15.26 12.11 2.88
N VAL A 53 14.16 11.51 2.46
CA VAL A 53 13.87 11.24 1.05
C VAL A 53 13.60 12.53 0.28
N GLU A 54 12.77 13.43 0.82
CA GLU A 54 12.45 14.69 0.16
C GLU A 54 13.65 15.64 -0.01
N ALA A 55 14.69 15.45 0.80
CA ALA A 55 15.94 16.20 0.65
C ALA A 55 16.74 15.84 -0.62
N VAL A 56 16.45 14.69 -1.25
CA VAL A 56 17.23 14.18 -2.39
C VAL A 56 16.41 14.02 -3.66
N ILE A 57 15.10 13.81 -3.58
CA ILE A 57 14.24 13.59 -4.75
C ILE A 57 13.88 14.87 -5.48
N GLY A 58 13.59 14.74 -6.78
CA GLY A 58 13.19 15.87 -7.64
C GLY A 58 11.87 16.52 -7.22
N PRO A 59 11.62 17.79 -7.65
CA PRO A 59 10.45 18.56 -7.24
C PRO A 59 9.13 17.95 -7.73
N ASP A 60 9.15 17.11 -8.77
CA ASP A 60 7.97 16.51 -9.37
C ASP A 60 7.74 15.04 -8.94
N THR A 61 8.65 14.49 -8.14
CA THR A 61 8.53 13.14 -7.60
C THR A 61 7.35 13.04 -6.63
N ILE A 62 6.49 12.05 -6.84
CA ILE A 62 5.39 11.75 -5.93
C ILE A 62 5.91 10.88 -4.77
N PHE A 63 5.56 11.25 -3.55
CA PHE A 63 5.86 10.48 -2.36
C PHE A 63 4.60 9.78 -1.83
N ALA A 64 4.64 8.47 -1.74
CA ALA A 64 3.54 7.65 -1.27
C ALA A 64 3.90 6.90 0.00
N SER A 65 2.97 6.79 0.94
CA SER A 65 3.07 5.90 2.10
C SER A 65 2.21 4.66 1.90
N ASN A 66 2.78 3.48 2.19
CA ASN A 66 2.06 2.20 2.21
C ASN A 66 1.49 1.88 3.61
N THR A 67 1.18 2.89 4.39
CA THR A 67 0.52 2.71 5.69
C THR A 67 -0.81 1.98 5.54
N SER A 68 -1.16 1.16 6.52
CA SER A 68 -2.44 0.45 6.56
C SER A 68 -3.50 1.16 7.42
N THR A 69 -3.07 2.07 8.30
CA THR A 69 -3.96 2.62 9.33
C THR A 69 -3.78 4.10 9.62
N LEU A 70 -2.59 4.66 9.38
CA LEU A 70 -2.29 6.04 9.73
C LEU A 70 -2.89 7.00 8.69
N PRO A 71 -3.59 8.06 9.11
CA PRO A 71 -4.15 9.04 8.19
C PRO A 71 -3.07 9.70 7.32
N ILE A 72 -3.29 9.72 6.01
CA ILE A 72 -2.36 10.30 5.05
C ILE A 72 -2.19 11.80 5.27
N THR A 73 -3.28 12.50 5.63
CA THR A 73 -3.25 13.93 5.98
C THR A 73 -2.29 14.21 7.14
N GLU A 74 -2.27 13.35 8.15
CA GLU A 74 -1.37 13.53 9.30
C GLU A 74 0.09 13.25 8.93
N LEU A 75 0.34 12.21 8.11
CA LEU A 75 1.68 11.89 7.63
C LEU A 75 2.23 12.98 6.70
N ALA A 76 1.38 13.57 5.86
CA ALA A 76 1.74 14.63 4.93
C ALA A 76 2.23 15.92 5.64
N LYS A 77 1.93 16.11 6.93
CA LYS A 77 2.47 17.25 7.71
C LYS A 77 3.99 17.24 7.85
N ALA A 78 4.63 16.08 7.66
CA ALA A 78 6.08 15.98 7.66
C ALA A 78 6.70 16.32 6.29
N SER A 79 5.89 16.35 5.23
CA SER A 79 6.29 16.70 3.87
C SER A 79 6.37 18.20 3.67
N THR A 80 7.33 18.63 2.85
CA THR A 80 7.43 20.01 2.34
C THR A 80 6.56 20.23 1.10
N ARG A 81 5.98 19.15 0.55
CA ARG A 81 5.18 19.11 -0.68
C ARG A 81 3.92 18.26 -0.49
N PRO A 82 2.99 18.67 0.39
CA PRO A 82 1.82 17.86 0.72
C PRO A 82 0.88 17.59 -0.46
N ASP A 83 0.92 18.43 -1.51
CA ASP A 83 0.21 18.20 -2.76
C ASP A 83 0.76 17.00 -3.57
N LYS A 84 2.00 16.59 -3.32
CA LYS A 84 2.67 15.42 -3.91
C LYS A 84 2.73 14.22 -2.98
N PHE A 85 2.12 14.31 -1.79
CA PHE A 85 2.03 13.25 -0.81
C PHE A 85 0.69 12.49 -0.95
N ILE A 86 0.75 11.14 -0.98
CA ILE A 86 -0.41 10.28 -1.21
C ILE A 86 -0.28 8.95 -0.46
N GLY A 87 -1.38 8.24 -0.22
CA GLY A 87 -1.36 6.86 0.22
C GLY A 87 -1.45 5.88 -0.95
N ILE A 88 -0.62 4.83 -0.94
CA ILE A 88 -0.74 3.67 -1.84
C ILE A 88 -0.67 2.41 -0.98
N HIS A 89 -1.83 1.90 -0.57
CA HIS A 89 -1.94 0.78 0.35
C HIS A 89 -2.11 -0.53 -0.39
N PHE A 90 -1.12 -1.40 -0.25
CA PHE A 90 -1.12 -2.76 -0.78
C PHE A 90 -1.62 -3.76 0.26
N PHE A 91 -2.29 -4.80 -0.20
CA PHE A 91 -2.74 -5.90 0.66
C PHE A 91 -1.80 -7.10 0.56
N SER A 92 -1.51 -7.72 1.70
CA SER A 92 -0.62 -8.89 1.77
C SER A 92 -1.42 -10.20 1.58
N PRO A 93 -0.89 -11.18 0.84
CA PRO A 93 0.38 -11.16 0.09
C PRO A 93 0.26 -10.38 -1.22
N VAL A 94 1.16 -9.41 -1.41
CA VAL A 94 1.07 -8.41 -2.50
C VAL A 94 0.97 -9.06 -3.89
N GLU A 95 1.69 -10.16 -4.13
CA GLU A 95 1.69 -10.83 -5.43
C GLU A 95 0.36 -11.53 -5.77
N LYS A 96 -0.53 -11.72 -4.79
CA LYS A 96 -1.82 -12.38 -4.97
C LYS A 96 -3.00 -11.43 -4.91
N MET A 97 -2.87 -10.37 -4.12
CA MET A 97 -3.95 -9.41 -3.91
C MET A 97 -4.00 -8.41 -5.06
N ALA A 98 -5.14 -8.37 -5.76
CA ALA A 98 -5.32 -7.47 -6.90
C ALA A 98 -5.60 -6.02 -6.48
N LEU A 99 -6.30 -5.82 -5.37
CA LEU A 99 -6.73 -4.51 -4.90
C LEU A 99 -5.57 -3.67 -4.38
N VAL A 100 -5.59 -2.38 -4.69
CA VAL A 100 -4.76 -1.32 -4.10
C VAL A 100 -5.62 -0.12 -3.81
N GLU A 101 -5.57 0.39 -2.58
CA GLU A 101 -6.20 1.65 -2.23
C GLU A 101 -5.24 2.81 -2.52
N ILE A 102 -5.75 3.82 -3.20
CA ILE A 102 -5.09 5.11 -3.42
C ILE A 102 -5.80 6.11 -2.51
N ILE A 103 -5.12 6.56 -1.46
CA ILE A 103 -5.73 7.38 -0.41
C ILE A 103 -5.36 8.84 -0.62
N LYS A 104 -6.38 9.68 -0.81
CA LYS A 104 -6.22 11.14 -0.91
C LYS A 104 -6.19 11.76 0.47
N GLY A 105 -5.05 12.31 0.88
CA GLY A 105 -4.98 13.26 2.00
C GLY A 105 -5.66 14.59 1.65
N ALA A 106 -5.82 15.44 2.65
CA ALA A 106 -6.53 16.72 2.49
C ALA A 106 -5.89 17.64 1.43
N GLU A 107 -4.58 17.61 1.30
CA GLU A 107 -3.81 18.46 0.38
C GLU A 107 -3.31 17.71 -0.88
N THR A 108 -3.56 16.40 -0.98
CA THR A 108 -3.12 15.58 -2.12
C THR A 108 -3.64 16.14 -3.44
N GLY A 109 -2.75 16.53 -4.34
CA GLY A 109 -3.07 17.08 -5.64
C GLY A 109 -3.50 16.05 -6.68
N ASN A 110 -4.24 16.48 -7.70
CA ASN A 110 -4.65 15.61 -8.80
C ASN A 110 -3.48 14.95 -9.55
N PRO A 111 -2.31 15.60 -9.76
CA PRO A 111 -1.15 14.94 -10.37
C PRO A 111 -0.66 13.72 -9.59
N ALA A 112 -0.66 13.78 -8.25
CA ALA A 112 -0.29 12.65 -7.40
C ALA A 112 -1.28 11.48 -7.56
N VAL A 113 -2.58 11.77 -7.61
CA VAL A 113 -3.63 10.76 -7.85
C VAL A 113 -3.47 10.13 -9.23
N ALA A 114 -3.24 10.91 -10.28
CA ALA A 114 -3.05 10.41 -11.64
C ALA A 114 -1.82 9.48 -11.72
N LYS A 115 -0.69 9.91 -11.18
CA LYS A 115 0.55 9.11 -11.16
C LYS A 115 0.35 7.80 -10.41
N ALA A 116 -0.32 7.83 -9.24
CA ALA A 116 -0.62 6.63 -8.46
C ALA A 116 -1.54 5.66 -9.23
N LEU A 117 -2.60 6.17 -9.89
CA LEU A 117 -3.50 5.37 -10.73
C LEU A 117 -2.73 4.68 -11.87
N ASP A 118 -1.90 5.45 -12.59
CA ASP A 118 -1.11 4.91 -13.70
C ASP A 118 -0.13 3.84 -13.23
N PHE A 119 0.59 4.10 -12.14
CA PHE A 119 1.50 3.11 -11.55
C PHE A 119 0.78 1.82 -11.17
N VAL A 120 -0.35 1.91 -10.45
CA VAL A 120 -1.10 0.72 -10.00
C VAL A 120 -1.62 -0.09 -11.18
N ARG A 121 -2.06 0.57 -12.27
CA ARG A 121 -2.46 -0.10 -13.52
C ARG A 121 -1.27 -0.74 -14.24
N GLN A 122 -0.12 -0.09 -14.30
CA GLN A 122 1.11 -0.64 -14.91
C GLN A 122 1.52 -1.95 -14.24
N ILE A 123 1.41 -2.05 -12.93
CA ILE A 123 1.69 -3.30 -12.19
C ILE A 123 0.52 -4.29 -12.21
N ARG A 124 -0.50 -4.05 -13.04
CA ARG A 124 -1.68 -4.91 -13.28
C ARG A 124 -2.51 -5.18 -12.03
N LYS A 125 -2.66 -4.18 -11.18
CA LYS A 125 -3.55 -4.22 -10.01
C LYS A 125 -4.79 -3.35 -10.25
N THR A 126 -5.79 -3.54 -9.42
CA THR A 126 -7.06 -2.81 -9.47
C THR A 126 -7.00 -1.66 -8.47
N PRO A 127 -6.89 -0.39 -8.92
CA PRO A 127 -6.89 0.75 -8.03
C PRO A 127 -8.32 1.14 -7.64
N ILE A 128 -8.51 1.52 -6.39
CA ILE A 128 -9.65 2.33 -5.93
C ILE A 128 -9.12 3.62 -5.30
N VAL A 129 -9.75 4.73 -5.63
CA VAL A 129 -9.41 6.02 -5.01
C VAL A 129 -10.37 6.25 -3.85
N VAL A 130 -9.81 6.46 -2.67
CA VAL A 130 -10.58 6.64 -1.44
C VAL A 130 -10.17 7.92 -0.71
N ASN A 131 -11.07 8.47 0.08
CA ASN A 131 -10.77 9.60 0.94
C ASN A 131 -9.98 9.15 2.16
N ASP A 132 -9.17 10.06 2.68
CA ASP A 132 -8.42 9.83 3.91
C ASP A 132 -9.38 9.72 5.11
N ALA A 133 -9.26 8.60 5.80
CA ALA A 133 -9.95 8.31 7.04
C ALA A 133 -9.15 7.24 7.79
N ARG A 134 -9.28 7.17 9.09
CA ARG A 134 -8.65 6.09 9.86
C ARG A 134 -9.12 4.73 9.32
N PHE A 135 -8.18 3.82 9.01
CA PHE A 135 -8.41 2.51 8.39
C PHE A 135 -8.93 2.52 6.94
N PHE A 136 -8.97 3.67 6.29
CA PHE A 136 -9.37 3.86 4.89
C PHE A 136 -10.72 3.20 4.54
N TYR A 137 -10.85 2.56 3.38
CA TYR A 137 -12.09 1.91 2.96
C TYR A 137 -12.11 0.41 3.28
N ALA A 138 -11.14 -0.36 2.81
CA ALA A 138 -11.18 -1.82 2.91
C ALA A 138 -11.17 -2.31 4.37
N ASN A 139 -10.30 -1.74 5.22
CA ASN A 139 -10.27 -2.09 6.64
C ASN A 139 -11.56 -1.69 7.36
N ARG A 140 -12.20 -0.59 6.97
CA ARG A 140 -13.50 -0.17 7.51
C ARG A 140 -14.64 -1.12 7.12
N CYS A 141 -14.49 -1.87 6.05
CA CYS A 141 -15.44 -2.90 5.64
C CYS A 141 -15.16 -4.23 6.36
N ILE A 142 -13.88 -4.66 6.38
CA ILE A 142 -13.54 -6.00 6.87
C ILE A 142 -13.52 -6.10 8.41
N ILE A 143 -13.14 -5.04 9.12
CA ILE A 143 -13.07 -5.06 10.59
C ILE A 143 -14.45 -5.29 11.23
N PRO A 144 -15.53 -4.59 10.83
CA PRO A 144 -16.87 -4.90 11.34
C PRO A 144 -17.32 -6.33 11.06
N TYR A 145 -17.01 -6.85 9.86
CA TYR A 145 -17.29 -8.24 9.50
C TYR A 145 -16.60 -9.25 10.45
N ILE A 146 -15.30 -9.05 10.70
CA ILE A 146 -14.55 -9.90 11.64
C ILE A 146 -15.12 -9.78 13.06
N ASN A 147 -15.44 -8.56 13.51
CA ASN A 147 -16.00 -8.32 14.83
C ASN A 147 -17.35 -9.01 14.99
N GLU A 148 -18.17 -9.07 13.95
CA GLU A 148 -19.45 -9.78 13.99
C GLU A 148 -19.24 -11.29 14.18
N GLY A 149 -18.27 -11.87 13.48
CA GLY A 149 -17.87 -13.27 13.70
C GLY A 149 -17.41 -13.54 15.14
N LEU A 150 -16.63 -12.61 15.73
CA LEU A 150 -16.21 -12.72 17.14
C LEU A 150 -17.37 -12.61 18.11
N ARG A 151 -18.38 -11.77 17.83
CA ARG A 151 -19.62 -11.68 18.64
C ARG A 151 -20.41 -12.97 18.60
N MET A 152 -20.57 -13.57 17.43
CA MET A 152 -21.22 -14.87 17.29
C MET A 152 -20.55 -15.95 18.14
N VAL A 153 -19.21 -15.98 18.21
CA VAL A 153 -18.47 -16.88 19.10
C VAL A 153 -18.82 -16.60 20.57
N GLN A 154 -18.88 -15.32 20.95
CA GLN A 154 -19.26 -14.93 22.34
C GLN A 154 -20.70 -15.32 22.67
N GLU A 155 -21.60 -15.33 21.69
CA GLU A 155 -22.99 -15.79 21.81
C GLU A 155 -23.14 -17.31 21.85
N GLY A 156 -22.02 -18.05 21.70
CA GLY A 156 -21.99 -19.51 21.77
C GLY A 156 -22.12 -20.23 20.44
N VAL A 157 -22.03 -19.54 19.33
CA VAL A 157 -21.99 -20.16 17.99
C VAL A 157 -20.63 -20.82 17.79
N GLU A 158 -20.63 -22.07 17.34
CA GLU A 158 -19.39 -22.81 17.06
C GLU A 158 -18.54 -22.13 15.98
N PRO A 159 -17.24 -21.87 16.23
CA PRO A 159 -16.35 -21.19 15.27
C PRO A 159 -16.31 -21.85 13.90
N ALA A 160 -16.32 -23.20 13.85
CA ALA A 160 -16.34 -23.94 12.59
C ALA A 160 -17.60 -23.69 11.75
N LEU A 161 -18.75 -23.45 12.40
CA LEU A 161 -20.00 -23.10 11.72
C LEU A 161 -19.89 -21.71 11.08
N ILE A 162 -19.35 -20.74 11.82
CA ILE A 162 -19.14 -19.36 11.32
C ILE A 162 -18.21 -19.37 10.10
N GLU A 163 -17.05 -20.04 10.21
CA GLU A 163 -16.10 -20.16 9.10
C GLU A 163 -16.70 -20.83 7.85
N ASN A 164 -17.44 -21.93 8.06
CA ASN A 164 -18.05 -22.65 6.95
C ASN A 164 -19.15 -21.81 6.27
N ALA A 165 -19.97 -21.09 7.05
CA ALA A 165 -20.98 -20.19 6.50
C ALA A 165 -20.31 -19.06 5.68
N ALA A 166 -19.24 -18.44 6.19
CA ALA A 166 -18.49 -17.43 5.48
C ALA A 166 -17.93 -17.95 4.16
N LYS A 167 -17.30 -19.13 4.16
CA LYS A 167 -16.76 -19.78 2.95
C LYS A 167 -17.85 -20.09 1.93
N LEU A 168 -19.01 -20.57 2.35
CA LEU A 168 -20.15 -20.83 1.47
C LEU A 168 -20.67 -19.56 0.80
N MET A 169 -20.59 -18.42 1.49
CA MET A 169 -20.95 -17.11 0.96
C MET A 169 -19.83 -16.44 0.13
N GLY A 170 -18.69 -17.11 -0.07
CA GLY A 170 -17.55 -16.58 -0.81
C GLY A 170 -16.75 -15.51 -0.06
N MET A 171 -16.93 -15.39 1.25
CA MET A 171 -16.16 -14.49 2.10
C MET A 171 -14.82 -15.12 2.49
N PRO A 172 -13.76 -14.29 2.74
CA PRO A 172 -12.46 -14.81 3.15
C PRO A 172 -12.47 -15.48 4.52
#